data_8cbf15853b4a13790403bb58fe6c4770
#
_entry.id   8cbf15853b4a13790403bb58fe6c4770
#
_cell.length_a   1.000
_cell.length_b   1.000
_cell.length_c   1.000
_cell.angle_alpha   90.00
_cell.angle_beta   90.00
_cell.angle_gamma   90.00
#
_symmetry.space_group_name_H-M   'P 1'
#
loop_
_entity.id
_entity.type
_entity.pdbx_description
1 polymer ?
#
loop_
_entity_poly.entity_id
_entity_poly.type
_entity_poly.pdbx_seq_one_letter_code
_entity_poly.pdbx_strand_id
1 'polypeptide(L)'
;MQASRLGWSSYGDTQYVAHVLRYYPYGRAFTAGGNQAIVEVALTQVGNQGGQPYWSWYGFDSRVEWCACFVSWCADQCGYIESGLVPKFAGCVDGANWFKSHNQWHDRNYEPKAGDIIFFDWGGDGITDHVGIVEKCENGTVYTVEGNSGDACKQRTYAVGSSSIYGYGIPAY
;
A
#
# COMPACT_ATOMS: atom_id res chain seq x y z
N MET A 1 -16.81 -13.16 5.86
CA MET A 1 -16.53 -13.66 6.05
C MET A 1 -16.10 -14.24 6.19
N GLN A 2 -15.80 -13.25 6.16
CA GLN A 2 -15.31 -13.61 6.30
C GLN A 2 -14.72 -13.88 6.50
N ALA A 3 -14.30 -13.03 6.49
CA ALA A 3 -13.71 -13.33 6.74
C ALA A 3 -13.30 -13.82 6.89
N SER A 4 -13.23 -13.43 6.91
CA SER A 4 -12.97 -13.98 7.15
C SER A 4 -12.61 -14.19 7.20
N ARG A 5 -12.53 -13.63 7.07
CA ARG A 5 -12.30 -13.81 7.25
C ARG A 5 -11.82 -13.75 7.52
N LEU A 6 -11.68 -12.80 7.90
CA LEU A 6 -11.28 -12.82 8.23
C LEU A 6 -10.86 -13.18 8.67
N GLY A 7 -10.35 -12.63 8.54
CA GLY A 7 -10.20 -13.14 8.81
C GLY A 7 -9.84 -13.34 9.29
N TRP A 8 -9.73 -13.12 9.66
CA TRP A 8 -9.57 -13.43 10.16
C TRP A 8 -9.47 -14.25 10.36
N SER A 9 -9.28 -13.58 10.00
CA SER A 9 -9.41 -14.27 10.23
C SER A 9 -9.21 -14.71 10.42
N SER A 10 -9.01 -14.26 10.27
CA SER A 10 -9.08 -14.62 10.41
C SER A 10 -8.89 -14.52 10.68
N TYR A 11 -8.72 -13.92 11.03
CA TYR A 11 -8.74 -13.91 11.21
C TYR A 11 -8.97 -13.92 11.25
N GLY A 12 -8.63 -13.17 11.06
CA GLY A 12 -9.12 -13.31 11.02
C GLY A 12 -9.71 -13.24 11.00
N ASP A 13 -9.61 -12.74 11.12
CA ASP A 13 -10.35 -12.87 11.03
C ASP A 13 -10.89 -12.74 10.75
N THR A 14 -10.60 -12.17 10.22
CA THR A 14 -11.32 -12.19 9.87
C THR A 14 -11.77 -11.81 9.86
N GLN A 15 -11.65 -11.23 9.81
CA GLN A 15 -12.16 -11.03 9.76
C GLN A 15 -12.21 -10.86 9.54
N TYR A 16 -12.02 -10.33 9.69
CA TYR A 16 -12.24 -10.34 9.55
C TYR A 16 -12.49 -10.25 9.02
N VAL A 17 -12.06 -9.87 8.37
CA VAL A 17 -12.56 -9.87 7.83
C VAL A 17 -13.22 -9.59 7.67
N ALA A 18 -13.08 -8.92 7.63
CA ALA A 18 -13.77 -8.83 7.57
C ALA A 18 -14.10 -8.43 7.71
N HIS A 19 -13.95 -7.88 7.86
CA HIS A 19 -14.33 -7.71 8.04
C HIS A 19 -14.43 -7.27 7.77
N VAL A 20 -14.35 -7.01 7.32
CA VAL A 20 -14.59 -6.70 7.09
C VAL A 20 -15.14 -6.17 6.82
N LEU A 21 -15.31 -5.46 6.80
CA LEU A 21 -15.93 -5.08 6.76
C LEU A 21 -16.37 -4.63 7.15
N ARG A 22 -16.39 -3.99 7.51
CA ARG A 22 -16.85 -3.65 8.00
C ARG A 22 -17.03 -2.93 8.34
N TYR A 23 -17.05 -2.36 8.78
CA TYR A 23 -17.13 -1.75 9.23
C TYR A 23 -17.10 -0.93 9.33
N TYR A 24 -17.13 -0.10 9.45
CA TYR A 24 -17.04 0.73 9.60
C TYR A 24 -17.49 1.52 9.78
N PRO A 25 -17.90 1.80 10.11
CA PRO A 25 -18.06 2.83 10.06
C PRO A 25 -17.64 3.57 10.61
N TYR A 26 -17.53 3.55 11.17
CA TYR A 26 -16.90 4.26 11.61
C TYR A 26 -16.60 5.27 11.08
N GLY A 27 -17.24 5.42 11.16
CA GLY A 27 -17.16 6.37 10.61
C GLY A 27 -16.11 6.72 9.95
N ARG A 28 -15.92 6.26 9.78
CA ARG A 28 -15.04 6.59 9.14
C ARG A 28 -15.14 7.43 8.29
N ALA A 29 -15.55 7.69 8.52
CA ALA A 29 -15.73 8.52 7.85
C ALA A 29 -15.05 9.23 7.01
N PHE A 30 -15.06 9.17 6.76
CA PHE A 30 -14.50 9.63 6.17
C PHE A 30 -13.93 10.47 5.49
N THR A 31 -13.45 10.49 5.41
CA THR A 31 -12.45 11.31 4.84
C THR A 31 -12.60 11.39 3.40
N ALA A 32 -12.71 12.55 2.90
CA ALA A 32 -12.93 12.77 1.50
C ALA A 32 -11.78 12.19 0.69
N GLY A 33 -12.08 11.30 -0.27
CA GLY A 33 -11.13 10.84 -1.26
C GLY A 33 -10.08 9.85 -0.80
N GLY A 34 -10.18 9.35 0.42
CA GLY A 34 -9.23 8.37 0.91
C GLY A 34 -9.80 6.98 0.90
N ASN A 35 -8.95 6.00 1.16
CA ASN A 35 -9.36 4.60 1.36
C ASN A 35 -8.68 4.04 2.58
N GLN A 36 -9.44 3.83 3.66
CA GLN A 36 -8.91 3.35 4.92
C GLN A 36 -8.72 1.83 4.92
N ALA A 37 -9.43 1.09 4.08
CA ALA A 37 -9.39 -0.37 4.12
C ALA A 37 -7.98 -0.91 3.87
N ILE A 38 -7.32 -0.44 2.82
CA ILE A 38 -5.97 -0.90 2.51
C ILE A 38 -4.96 -0.44 3.57
N VAL A 39 -5.18 0.75 4.13
CA VAL A 39 -4.32 1.28 5.20
C VAL A 39 -4.42 0.38 6.44
N GLU A 40 -5.63 -0.01 6.83
CA GLU A 40 -5.82 -0.86 8.00
C GLU A 40 -5.16 -2.22 7.81
N VAL A 41 -5.29 -2.80 6.61
CA VAL A 41 -4.60 -4.06 6.31
C VAL A 41 -3.09 -3.88 6.47
N ALA A 42 -2.53 -2.82 5.89
CA ALA A 42 -1.09 -2.58 5.96
C ALA A 42 -0.62 -2.39 7.40
N LEU A 43 -1.39 -1.67 8.22
CA LEU A 43 -1.01 -1.43 9.61
C LEU A 43 -0.96 -2.71 10.43
N THR A 44 -1.79 -3.71 10.12
CA THR A 44 -1.73 -5.00 10.84
C THR A 44 -0.43 -5.74 10.59
N GLN A 45 0.33 -5.37 9.57
CA GLN A 45 1.55 -6.06 9.19
C GLN A 45 2.82 -5.42 9.76
N VAL A 46 2.69 -4.25 10.39
CA VAL A 46 3.86 -3.54 10.94
C VAL A 46 4.60 -4.43 11.93
N GLY A 47 5.92 -4.52 11.76
CA GLY A 47 6.80 -5.36 12.57
C GLY A 47 7.20 -6.67 11.89
N ASN A 48 6.49 -7.11 10.85
CA ASN A 48 6.86 -8.33 10.13
C ASN A 48 8.19 -8.14 9.41
N GLN A 49 9.03 -9.17 9.44
CA GLN A 49 10.38 -9.13 8.87
C GLN A 49 10.54 -10.19 7.79
N GLY A 50 11.45 -9.95 6.84
CA GLY A 50 11.84 -10.92 5.82
C GLY A 50 10.90 -11.04 4.64
N GLY A 51 9.65 -10.62 4.79
CA GLY A 51 8.70 -10.52 3.69
C GLY A 51 8.15 -11.81 3.14
N GLN A 52 8.42 -12.98 3.77
CA GLN A 52 8.00 -14.26 3.21
C GLN A 52 6.49 -14.34 2.92
N PRO A 53 5.58 -13.86 3.78
CA PRO A 53 4.15 -13.92 3.47
C PRO A 53 3.79 -13.22 2.16
N TYR A 54 4.57 -12.22 1.77
CA TYR A 54 4.26 -11.39 0.62
C TYR A 54 4.93 -11.89 -0.65
N TRP A 55 6.25 -12.17 -0.60
CA TRP A 55 6.93 -12.64 -1.81
C TRP A 55 6.52 -14.07 -2.16
N SER A 56 6.22 -14.93 -1.16
CA SER A 56 5.76 -16.29 -1.47
C SER A 56 4.33 -16.29 -2.01
N TRP A 57 3.46 -15.43 -1.47
CA TRP A 57 2.11 -15.26 -2.02
C TRP A 57 2.18 -14.79 -3.48
N TYR A 58 3.12 -13.89 -3.77
CA TYR A 58 3.26 -13.37 -5.14
C TYR A 58 3.66 -14.48 -6.11
N GLY A 59 4.43 -15.46 -5.67
CA GLY A 59 4.84 -16.59 -6.49
C GLY A 59 6.35 -16.83 -6.51
N PHE A 60 7.12 -16.13 -5.67
CA PHE A 60 8.56 -16.35 -5.60
C PHE A 60 8.91 -17.47 -4.64
N ASP A 61 9.96 -18.23 -4.96
CA ASP A 61 10.41 -19.38 -4.17
C ASP A 61 11.44 -18.98 -3.11
N SER A 62 11.98 -17.80 -3.18
CA SER A 62 13.00 -17.31 -2.27
C SER A 62 12.86 -15.81 -2.12
N ARG A 63 13.60 -15.25 -1.16
CA ARG A 63 13.50 -13.83 -0.87
C ARG A 63 13.88 -12.97 -2.06
N VAL A 64 13.03 -11.99 -2.34
CA VAL A 64 13.28 -10.92 -3.31
C VAL A 64 13.10 -9.58 -2.58
N GLU A 65 13.38 -8.47 -3.26
CA GLU A 65 12.97 -7.15 -2.75
C GLU A 65 11.45 -7.13 -2.75
N TRP A 66 10.85 -6.95 -1.57
CA TRP A 66 9.43 -7.25 -1.40
C TRP A 66 8.53 -6.06 -1.11
N CYS A 67 9.04 -4.83 -1.35
CA CYS A 67 8.21 -3.64 -1.13
C CYS A 67 6.96 -3.65 -2.02
N ALA A 68 7.11 -3.99 -3.30
CA ALA A 68 5.98 -4.05 -4.23
C ALA A 68 5.09 -5.26 -3.98
N CYS A 69 5.70 -6.40 -3.61
CA CYS A 69 4.92 -7.58 -3.22
C CYS A 69 4.02 -7.27 -2.03
N PHE A 70 4.51 -6.50 -1.06
CA PHE A 70 3.75 -6.09 0.11
C PHE A 70 2.54 -5.24 -0.28
N VAL A 71 2.75 -4.22 -1.12
CA VAL A 71 1.65 -3.37 -1.58
C VAL A 71 0.60 -4.21 -2.30
N SER A 72 1.04 -5.09 -3.21
CA SER A 72 0.13 -5.97 -3.94
C SER A 72 -0.66 -6.89 -3.00
N TRP A 73 0.03 -7.44 -2.00
CA TRP A 73 -0.62 -8.31 -1.01
C TRP A 73 -1.70 -7.55 -0.24
N CYS A 74 -1.41 -6.34 0.22
CA CYS A 74 -2.40 -5.52 0.93
C CYS A 74 -3.61 -5.23 0.05
N ALA A 75 -3.37 -4.90 -1.22
CA ALA A 75 -4.46 -4.65 -2.17
C ALA A 75 -5.30 -5.91 -2.38
N ASP A 76 -4.64 -7.08 -2.47
CA ASP A 76 -5.33 -8.35 -2.65
C ASP A 76 -6.25 -8.67 -1.48
N GLN A 77 -5.80 -8.38 -0.25
CA GLN A 77 -6.63 -8.61 0.93
C GLN A 77 -7.93 -7.80 0.90
N CYS A 78 -7.92 -6.69 0.18
CA CYS A 78 -9.11 -5.85 0.02
C CYS A 78 -9.91 -6.19 -1.24
N GLY A 79 -9.48 -7.17 -2.03
CA GLY A 79 -10.12 -7.50 -3.31
C GLY A 79 -9.78 -6.53 -4.44
N TYR A 80 -8.79 -5.68 -4.26
CA TYR A 80 -8.48 -4.61 -5.22
C TYR A 80 -7.66 -5.07 -6.42
N ILE A 81 -6.98 -6.21 -6.30
CA ILE A 81 -6.31 -6.81 -7.46
C ILE A 81 -7.35 -7.37 -8.40
N GLU A 82 -8.29 -8.16 -7.88
CA GLU A 82 -9.32 -8.80 -8.70
C GLU A 82 -10.22 -7.76 -9.36
N SER A 83 -10.55 -6.69 -8.64
CA SER A 83 -11.41 -5.63 -9.17
C SER A 83 -10.67 -4.70 -10.16
N GLY A 84 -9.36 -4.80 -10.24
CA GLY A 84 -8.58 -3.96 -11.15
C GLY A 84 -8.27 -2.56 -10.64
N LEU A 85 -8.54 -2.28 -9.35
CA LEU A 85 -8.26 -0.97 -8.78
C LEU A 85 -6.77 -0.75 -8.54
N VAL A 86 -6.04 -1.83 -8.21
CA VAL A 86 -4.59 -1.79 -7.96
C VAL A 86 -3.97 -2.92 -8.79
N PRO A 87 -2.88 -2.66 -9.52
CA PRO A 87 -2.22 -3.73 -10.28
C PRO A 87 -1.46 -4.65 -9.31
N LYS A 88 -1.30 -5.91 -9.73
CA LYS A 88 -0.40 -6.84 -9.05
C LYS A 88 0.99 -6.63 -9.65
N PHE A 89 1.93 -6.11 -8.86
CA PHE A 89 3.26 -5.81 -9.38
C PHE A 89 4.32 -6.18 -8.33
N ALA A 90 5.48 -6.63 -8.82
CA ALA A 90 6.64 -6.96 -8.00
C ALA A 90 7.78 -5.97 -8.21
N GLY A 91 7.75 -5.19 -9.30
CA GLY A 91 8.74 -4.17 -9.59
C GLY A 91 8.14 -2.78 -9.53
N CYS A 92 8.85 -1.85 -8.90
CA CYS A 92 8.35 -0.49 -8.72
C CYS A 92 8.11 0.22 -10.05
N VAL A 93 9.01 0.03 -11.02
CA VAL A 93 8.87 0.66 -12.34
C VAL A 93 7.58 0.21 -13.01
N ASP A 94 7.28 -1.08 -12.96
CA ASP A 94 6.07 -1.62 -13.58
C ASP A 94 4.81 -1.04 -12.94
N GLY A 95 4.81 -0.95 -11.60
CA GLY A 95 3.68 -0.38 -10.88
C GLY A 95 3.46 1.09 -11.23
N ALA A 96 4.53 1.88 -11.22
CA ALA A 96 4.44 3.30 -11.56
C ALA A 96 3.93 3.48 -12.99
N ASN A 97 4.45 2.69 -13.93
CA ASN A 97 4.03 2.79 -15.33
C ASN A 97 2.55 2.43 -15.51
N TRP A 98 2.06 1.46 -14.75
CA TRP A 98 0.63 1.11 -14.80
C TRP A 98 -0.24 2.31 -14.44
N PHE A 99 0.07 2.99 -13.33
CA PHE A 99 -0.69 4.17 -12.92
C PHE A 99 -0.58 5.31 -13.93
N LYS A 100 0.63 5.54 -14.46
CA LYS A 100 0.84 6.58 -15.47
C LYS A 100 0.02 6.31 -16.72
N SER A 101 -0.02 5.06 -17.19
CA SER A 101 -0.75 4.71 -18.40
C SER A 101 -2.25 4.76 -18.24
N HIS A 102 -2.73 4.75 -16.99
CA HIS A 102 -4.16 4.83 -16.69
C HIS A 102 -4.59 6.25 -16.29
N ASN A 103 -3.70 7.24 -16.44
CA ASN A 103 -3.96 8.64 -16.05
C ASN A 103 -4.30 8.75 -14.57
N GLN A 104 -3.63 7.96 -13.74
CA GLN A 104 -3.84 7.89 -12.29
C GLN A 104 -2.52 8.17 -11.56
N TRP A 105 -1.86 9.28 -11.94
CA TRP A 105 -0.54 9.61 -11.45
C TRP A 105 -0.45 11.07 -11.05
N HIS A 106 0.23 11.34 -9.92
CA HIS A 106 0.60 12.68 -9.50
C HIS A 106 2.08 12.74 -9.15
N ASP A 107 2.67 13.92 -9.30
CA ASP A 107 4.09 14.10 -8.95
C ASP A 107 4.26 14.28 -7.43
N ARG A 108 5.51 14.49 -7.01
CA ARG A 108 5.88 14.56 -5.59
C ARG A 108 5.22 15.72 -4.83
N ASN A 109 4.73 16.73 -5.52
CA ASN A 109 4.16 17.91 -4.87
C ASN A 109 2.69 17.73 -4.49
N TYR A 110 2.09 16.65 -4.93
CA TYR A 110 0.72 16.30 -4.59
C TYR A 110 0.58 16.00 -3.09
N GLU A 111 -0.51 16.46 -2.49
CA GLU A 111 -0.84 16.10 -1.11
C GLU A 111 -1.66 14.81 -1.14
N PRO A 112 -1.07 13.67 -0.78
CA PRO A 112 -1.75 12.40 -0.95
C PRO A 112 -2.84 12.16 0.08
N LYS A 113 -3.68 11.18 -0.21
CA LYS A 113 -4.75 10.73 0.67
C LYS A 113 -4.50 9.30 1.11
N ALA A 114 -5.17 8.88 2.16
CA ALA A 114 -5.07 7.51 2.66
C ALA A 114 -5.33 6.52 1.53
N GLY A 115 -4.47 5.54 1.38
CA GLY A 115 -4.59 4.50 0.38
C GLY A 115 -3.93 4.80 -0.96
N ASP A 116 -3.44 6.02 -1.17
CA ASP A 116 -2.61 6.29 -2.36
C ASP A 116 -1.34 5.48 -2.28
N ILE A 117 -0.76 5.17 -3.45
CA ILE A 117 0.45 4.36 -3.54
C ILE A 117 1.62 5.31 -3.80
N ILE A 118 2.56 5.37 -2.87
CA ILE A 118 3.70 6.29 -2.94
C ILE A 118 4.91 5.56 -3.49
N PHE A 119 5.56 6.17 -4.50
CA PHE A 119 6.77 5.64 -5.13
C PHE A 119 7.94 6.55 -4.81
N PHE A 120 9.09 5.96 -4.56
CA PHE A 120 10.31 6.68 -4.16
C PHE A 120 11.41 6.47 -5.18
N ASP A 121 12.33 7.44 -5.21
CA ASP A 121 13.57 7.37 -5.98
C ASP A 121 14.71 7.75 -5.03
N TRP A 122 15.17 6.75 -4.29
CA TRP A 122 16.24 6.98 -3.30
C TRP A 122 17.55 7.37 -3.95
N GLY A 123 17.81 6.82 -5.14
CA GLY A 123 19.06 7.06 -5.84
C GLY A 123 19.14 8.39 -6.57
N GLY A 124 17.98 9.05 -6.77
CA GLY A 124 17.93 10.32 -7.50
C GLY A 124 18.26 10.20 -8.97
N ASP A 125 18.05 9.02 -9.57
CA ASP A 125 18.40 8.74 -10.96
C ASP A 125 17.19 8.80 -11.91
N GLY A 126 16.01 9.17 -11.39
CA GLY A 126 14.79 9.23 -12.19
C GLY A 126 14.10 7.90 -12.38
N ILE A 127 14.57 6.85 -11.70
CA ILE A 127 13.99 5.51 -11.75
C ILE A 127 13.50 5.16 -10.35
N THR A 128 12.23 4.79 -10.22
CA THR A 128 11.67 4.46 -8.91
C THR A 128 12.23 3.14 -8.40
N ASP A 129 12.59 3.11 -7.12
CA ASP A 129 13.27 1.96 -6.49
C ASP A 129 12.61 1.48 -5.21
N HIS A 130 11.51 2.12 -4.75
CA HIS A 130 10.79 1.71 -3.56
C HIS A 130 9.34 2.16 -3.65
N VAL A 131 8.45 1.49 -2.92
CA VAL A 131 7.02 1.78 -2.96
C VAL A 131 6.40 1.48 -1.61
N GLY A 132 5.36 2.22 -1.26
CA GLY A 132 4.62 2.02 -0.02
C GLY A 132 3.18 2.46 -0.16
N ILE A 133 2.46 2.44 0.95
CA ILE A 133 1.06 2.83 1.02
C ILE A 133 0.97 4.08 1.90
N VAL A 134 0.27 5.10 1.43
CA VAL A 134 0.06 6.32 2.21
C VAL A 134 -0.97 6.01 3.30
N GLU A 135 -0.58 6.24 4.55
CA GLU A 135 -1.48 6.13 5.69
C GLU A 135 -2.36 7.38 5.79
N LYS A 136 -1.75 8.53 5.69
CA LYS A 136 -2.42 9.83 5.76
C LYS A 136 -1.43 10.93 5.40
N CYS A 137 -1.95 12.13 5.20
CA CYS A 137 -1.12 13.32 5.05
C CYS A 137 -1.75 14.43 5.89
N GLU A 138 -0.96 15.01 6.80
CA GLU A 138 -1.45 16.13 7.60
C GLU A 138 -0.30 17.06 7.97
N ASN A 139 -0.60 18.35 7.94
CA ASN A 139 0.35 19.41 8.31
C ASN A 139 1.66 19.33 7.53
N GLY A 140 1.56 19.01 6.23
CA GLY A 140 2.73 18.94 5.34
C GLY A 140 3.56 17.68 5.51
N THR A 141 3.10 16.70 6.26
CA THR A 141 3.80 15.43 6.50
C THR A 141 3.01 14.28 5.91
N VAL A 142 3.69 13.43 5.13
CA VAL A 142 3.14 12.21 4.57
C VAL A 142 3.53 11.05 5.48
N TYR A 143 2.54 10.30 5.94
CA TYR A 143 2.76 9.10 6.78
C TYR A 143 2.53 7.88 5.89
N THR A 144 3.43 6.91 5.97
CA THR A 144 3.38 5.71 5.11
C THR A 144 3.47 4.43 5.92
N VAL A 145 3.04 3.33 5.29
CA VAL A 145 3.35 1.97 5.73
C VAL A 145 4.09 1.30 4.57
N GLU A 146 5.29 0.81 4.84
CA GLU A 146 6.19 0.30 3.80
C GLU A 146 6.69 -1.08 4.15
N GLY A 147 6.62 -2.01 3.19
CA GLY A 147 7.28 -3.29 3.30
C GLY A 147 8.73 -3.15 2.85
N ASN A 148 9.58 -4.02 3.37
CA ASN A 148 11.00 -4.04 3.04
C ASN A 148 11.74 -2.73 3.35
N SER A 149 11.32 -2.07 4.41
CA SER A 149 12.04 -0.92 4.95
C SER A 149 13.00 -1.45 6.01
N GLY A 150 14.29 -1.65 5.63
CA GLY A 150 15.22 -2.37 6.46
C GLY A 150 14.78 -3.82 6.68
N ASP A 151 14.26 -4.46 5.64
CA ASP A 151 13.77 -5.85 5.65
C ASP A 151 12.58 -6.07 6.59
N ALA A 152 11.84 -5.02 6.90
CA ALA A 152 10.67 -5.11 7.79
C ALA A 152 9.55 -4.22 7.29
N CYS A 153 8.34 -4.48 7.75
CA CYS A 153 7.20 -3.60 7.53
C CYS A 153 7.24 -2.51 8.60
N LYS A 154 7.31 -1.25 8.17
CA LYS A 154 7.48 -0.10 9.07
C LYS A 154 6.61 1.07 8.65
N GLN A 155 6.30 1.90 9.64
CA GLN A 155 5.72 3.21 9.38
C GLN A 155 6.84 4.23 9.22
N ARG A 156 6.69 5.14 8.25
CA ARG A 156 7.67 6.18 7.96
C ARG A 156 6.97 7.52 7.74
N THR A 157 7.74 8.60 7.73
CA THR A 157 7.21 9.94 7.46
C THR A 157 8.15 10.69 6.53
N TYR A 158 7.56 11.57 5.71
CA TYR A 158 8.27 12.40 4.74
C TYR A 158 7.58 13.74 4.62
N ALA A 159 8.31 14.78 4.26
CA ALA A 159 7.70 16.07 3.94
C ALA A 159 7.01 15.98 2.58
N VAL A 160 5.87 16.65 2.43
CA VAL A 160 5.26 16.85 1.11
C VAL A 160 6.29 17.51 0.20
N GLY A 161 6.44 16.99 -1.01
CA GLY A 161 7.40 17.53 -1.97
C GLY A 161 8.84 17.07 -1.78
N SER A 162 9.09 16.15 -0.84
CA SER A 162 10.44 15.62 -0.61
C SER A 162 11.05 15.11 -1.91
N SER A 163 12.34 15.39 -2.11
CA SER A 163 13.05 14.97 -3.31
C SER A 163 13.20 13.45 -3.40
N SER A 164 13.00 12.72 -2.30
CA SER A 164 13.01 11.25 -2.30
C SER A 164 11.76 10.67 -2.92
N ILE A 165 10.68 11.43 -3.00
CA ILE A 165 9.41 10.94 -3.56
C ILE A 165 9.46 11.06 -5.07
N TYR A 166 9.20 9.95 -5.75
CA TYR A 166 9.12 9.91 -7.22
C TYR A 166 7.75 10.39 -7.69
N GLY A 167 6.69 9.93 -7.05
CA GLY A 167 5.33 10.31 -7.36
C GLY A 167 4.34 9.37 -6.70
N TYR A 168 3.08 9.52 -7.09
CA TYR A 168 1.97 8.76 -6.49
C TYR A 168 1.10 8.13 -7.55
N GLY A 169 0.76 6.85 -7.34
CA GLY A 169 -0.33 6.20 -8.05
C GLY A 169 -1.62 6.40 -7.27
N ILE A 170 -2.69 6.74 -7.97
CA ILE A 170 -3.98 7.08 -7.36
C ILE A 170 -5.00 6.04 -7.80
N PRO A 171 -5.21 4.98 -7.02
CA PRO A 171 -6.23 3.99 -7.40
C PRO A 171 -7.62 4.62 -7.48
N ALA A 172 -8.46 4.07 -8.32
CA ALA A 172 -9.81 4.62 -8.56
C ALA A 172 -10.81 4.09 -7.52
N TYR A 173 -10.48 4.22 -6.27
CA TYR A 173 -11.31 3.76 -5.16
C TYR A 173 -12.74 4.27 -5.21
#